data_09b7ac2c3ac7b329b5f09f6e00d3e30d
#
_entry.id   09b7ac2c3ac7b329b5f09f6e00d3e30d
#
_cell.length_a   1.000
_cell.length_b   1.000
_cell.length_c   1.000
_cell.angle_alpha   90.00
_cell.angle_beta   90.00
_cell.angle_gamma   90.00
#
_symmetry.space_group_name_H-M   'P 1'
#
loop_
_entity.id
_entity.type
_entity.pdbx_description
1 polymer ?
#
loop_
_entity_poly.entity_id
_entity_poly.type
_entity_poly.pdbx_seq_one_letter_code
_entity_poly.pdbx_strand_id
1 'polypeptide(L)'
;WICIKTCRTDGSNRAKHSRQIIHMGNPFQTDTIRIVTVSGRIASGSTTLAKELARELGWKHIEGGEIFWEAVRKRLALNPKETNLRPDEEDILFDKQLTAILQNERELILETKLAGFNAQGVEGIFKILVICEDEHGNDQTQIRIDRLANRDHNSVHDAKEEVLEREKNDLDKWRKLYAHEDPNWTYYDKTYYDLVI
;
A
#
# COMPACT_ATOMS: atom_id res chain seq x y z
N TRP A 1 9.36 6.64 16.76
CA TRP A 1 10.35 5.94 17.59
C TRP A 1 9.75 5.77 18.97
N ILE A 2 9.42 4.55 19.36
CA ILE A 2 9.00 4.22 20.72
C ILE A 2 10.28 3.87 21.49
N CYS A 3 10.67 4.74 22.39
CA CYS A 3 11.78 4.49 23.30
C CYS A 3 11.21 3.98 24.62
N ILE A 4 11.38 2.70 24.92
CA ILE A 4 11.01 2.12 26.22
C ILE A 4 12.21 2.28 27.14
N LYS A 5 12.15 3.25 28.09
CA LYS A 5 13.08 3.32 29.20
C LYS A 5 12.56 2.44 30.35
N THR A 6 13.26 1.36 30.62
CA THR A 6 13.08 0.58 31.87
C THR A 6 13.90 1.22 32.98
N CYS A 7 13.24 1.81 33.97
CA CYS A 7 13.88 2.16 35.25
C CYS A 7 13.79 0.93 36.17
N ARG A 8 14.93 0.40 36.58
CA ARG A 8 15.04 -0.49 37.75
C ARG A 8 15.14 0.37 38.99
N THR A 9 14.25 0.17 39.95
CA THR A 9 14.43 0.59 41.34
C THR A 9 14.31 -0.63 42.24
N ASP A 10 15.29 -0.82 43.11
CA ASP A 10 15.30 -1.83 44.15
C ASP A 10 14.28 -1.51 45.26
N GLY A 11 13.68 -2.56 45.79
CA GLY A 11 13.17 -2.63 47.17
C GLY A 11 11.73 -2.21 47.40
N SER A 12 10.86 -3.24 47.61
CA SER A 12 9.69 -3.24 48.47
C SER A 12 8.70 -2.06 48.43
N ASN A 13 7.66 -2.18 47.62
CA ASN A 13 6.26 -1.91 47.96
C ASN A 13 5.35 -2.16 46.77
N ARG A 14 4.21 -2.81 47.00
CA ARG A 14 3.16 -3.03 46.03
C ARG A 14 2.61 -1.69 45.57
N ALA A 15 3.12 -1.15 44.49
CA ALA A 15 2.57 0.02 43.80
C ALA A 15 1.80 -0.43 42.55
N LYS A 16 0.54 -0.07 42.49
CA LYS A 16 -0.33 -0.24 41.34
C LYS A 16 0.35 0.40 40.14
N HIS A 17 0.66 -0.41 39.12
CA HIS A 17 1.21 0.10 37.85
C HIS A 17 0.10 0.83 37.10
N SER A 18 -0.02 2.13 37.32
CA SER A 18 -0.67 3.01 36.35
C SER A 18 0.31 3.27 35.23
N ARG A 19 0.05 2.70 34.05
CA ARG A 19 0.77 3.06 32.82
C ARG A 19 0.40 4.51 32.50
N GLN A 20 1.26 5.45 32.88
CA GLN A 20 1.21 6.79 32.31
C GLN A 20 1.64 6.70 30.84
N ILE A 21 0.69 6.74 29.91
CA ILE A 21 0.95 7.00 28.50
C ILE A 21 1.32 8.47 28.42
N ILE A 22 2.63 8.75 28.33
CA ILE A 22 3.09 10.10 28.00
C ILE A 22 2.73 10.29 26.52
N HIS A 23 1.68 11.02 26.25
CA HIS A 23 1.42 11.57 24.94
C HIS A 23 2.55 12.58 24.64
N MET A 24 3.63 12.11 24.07
CA MET A 24 4.54 13.00 23.35
C MET A 24 3.75 13.52 22.16
N GLY A 25 3.59 14.85 22.07
CA GLY A 25 2.88 15.50 20.98
C GLY A 25 3.34 14.92 19.63
N ASN A 26 2.36 14.52 18.84
CA ASN A 26 2.58 13.89 17.54
C ASN A 26 3.39 14.87 16.67
N PRO A 27 4.61 14.52 16.20
CA PRO A 27 5.40 15.39 15.34
C PRO A 27 4.75 15.61 13.97
N PHE A 28 3.73 14.84 13.64
CA PHE A 28 2.86 15.08 12.49
C PHE A 28 1.66 15.90 13.00
N GLN A 29 1.52 17.14 12.53
CA GLN A 29 0.27 17.89 12.67
C GLN A 29 -0.81 17.10 11.90
N THR A 30 -1.47 16.16 12.58
CA THR A 30 -2.52 15.30 12.00
C THR A 30 -3.71 16.10 11.49
N ASP A 31 -3.86 17.34 11.95
CA ASP A 31 -4.93 18.23 11.50
C ASP A 31 -4.88 18.56 10.01
N THR A 32 -3.78 18.28 9.33
CA THR A 32 -3.62 18.53 7.89
C THR A 32 -3.72 17.25 7.05
N ILE A 33 -3.41 16.06 7.60
CA ILE A 33 -3.50 14.81 6.86
C ILE A 33 -4.91 14.26 6.95
N ARG A 34 -5.56 14.11 5.80
CA ARG A 34 -6.93 13.60 5.69
C ARG A 34 -7.01 12.21 5.06
N ILE A 35 -5.99 11.80 4.30
CA ILE A 35 -5.88 10.48 3.68
C ILE A 35 -4.45 9.99 3.83
N VAL A 36 -4.30 8.70 4.06
CA VAL A 36 -3.02 7.99 3.89
C VAL A 36 -3.16 7.05 2.71
N THR A 37 -2.26 7.15 1.74
CA THR A 37 -2.15 6.17 0.67
C THR A 37 -1.09 5.15 1.02
N VAL A 38 -1.38 3.88 0.74
CA VAL A 38 -0.43 2.78 0.92
C VAL A 38 -0.27 2.09 -0.42
N SER A 39 0.92 2.16 -0.97
CA SER A 39 1.29 1.48 -2.21
C SER A 39 2.37 0.44 -1.95
N GLY A 40 2.48 -0.52 -2.84
CA GLY A 40 3.52 -1.54 -2.76
C GLY A 40 3.45 -2.50 -3.93
N ARG A 41 4.55 -3.22 -4.11
CA ARG A 41 4.62 -4.30 -5.08
C ARG A 41 3.80 -5.50 -4.59
N ILE A 42 3.45 -6.42 -5.47
CA ILE A 42 2.69 -7.63 -5.11
C ILE A 42 3.38 -8.35 -3.95
N ALA A 43 2.62 -8.64 -2.89
CA ALA A 43 3.07 -9.31 -1.67
C ALA A 43 4.19 -8.60 -0.88
N SER A 44 4.38 -7.28 -1.05
CA SER A 44 5.31 -6.50 -0.21
C SER A 44 4.83 -6.36 1.24
N GLY A 45 3.53 -6.43 1.51
CA GLY A 45 2.93 -6.24 2.84
C GLY A 45 2.02 -5.01 2.94
N SER A 46 1.77 -4.29 1.83
CA SER A 46 0.94 -3.09 1.80
C SER A 46 -0.42 -3.28 2.44
N THR A 47 -1.13 -4.38 2.12
CA THR A 47 -2.45 -4.68 2.68
C THR A 47 -2.42 -4.88 4.20
N THR A 48 -1.38 -5.53 4.72
CA THR A 48 -1.22 -5.72 6.17
C THR A 48 -1.04 -4.38 6.85
N LEU A 49 -0.14 -3.53 6.33
CA LEU A 49 0.09 -2.20 6.88
C LEU A 49 -1.17 -1.33 6.80
N ALA A 50 -1.86 -1.32 5.66
CA ALA A 50 -3.06 -0.52 5.47
C ALA A 50 -4.18 -0.88 6.46
N LYS A 51 -4.42 -2.18 6.67
CA LYS A 51 -5.39 -2.67 7.65
C LYS A 51 -5.03 -2.30 9.09
N GLU A 52 -3.75 -2.43 9.47
CA GLU A 52 -3.29 -2.04 10.80
C GLU A 52 -3.38 -0.53 11.02
N LEU A 53 -2.99 0.30 10.04
CA LEU A 53 -3.14 1.76 10.12
C LEU A 53 -4.61 2.16 10.27
N ALA A 54 -5.51 1.56 9.49
CA ALA A 54 -6.93 1.84 9.57
C ALA A 54 -7.48 1.52 10.96
N ARG A 55 -7.07 0.37 11.54
CA ARG A 55 -7.46 -0.04 12.89
C ARG A 55 -6.92 0.92 13.96
N GLU A 56 -5.65 1.30 13.90
CA GLU A 56 -5.03 2.18 14.88
C GLU A 56 -5.57 3.63 14.83
N LEU A 57 -5.86 4.12 13.63
CA LEU A 57 -6.39 5.48 13.46
C LEU A 57 -7.92 5.55 13.57
N GLY A 58 -8.62 4.40 13.54
CA GLY A 58 -10.08 4.37 13.46
C GLY A 58 -10.62 4.85 12.12
N TRP A 59 -9.80 4.82 11.06
CA TRP A 59 -10.14 5.31 9.74
C TRP A 59 -10.70 4.22 8.85
N LYS A 60 -11.47 4.61 7.82
CA LYS A 60 -11.95 3.71 6.78
C LYS A 60 -10.78 3.15 5.97
N HIS A 61 -10.84 1.86 5.62
CA HIS A 61 -9.90 1.25 4.68
C HIS A 61 -10.61 0.96 3.35
N ILE A 62 -9.95 1.31 2.25
CA ILE A 62 -10.35 0.94 0.90
C ILE A 62 -9.19 0.20 0.24
N GLU A 63 -9.41 -1.07 -0.07
CA GLU A 63 -8.53 -1.89 -0.91
C GLU A 63 -8.98 -1.73 -2.37
N GLY A 64 -8.41 -0.74 -3.06
CA GLY A 64 -8.85 -0.34 -4.39
C GLY A 64 -8.65 -1.43 -5.44
N GLY A 65 -7.64 -2.29 -5.28
CA GLY A 65 -7.44 -3.43 -6.17
C GLY A 65 -8.62 -4.40 -6.16
N GLU A 66 -9.17 -4.71 -4.99
CA GLU A 66 -10.31 -5.62 -4.85
C GLU A 66 -11.57 -5.02 -5.52
N ILE A 67 -11.87 -3.74 -5.19
CA ILE A 67 -13.02 -3.02 -5.77
C ILE A 67 -12.90 -2.93 -7.29
N PHE A 68 -11.72 -2.61 -7.80
CA PHE A 68 -11.46 -2.53 -9.23
C PHE A 68 -11.73 -3.86 -9.92
N TRP A 69 -11.15 -4.96 -9.40
CA TRP A 69 -11.29 -6.25 -10.02
C TRP A 69 -12.69 -6.83 -9.93
N GLU A 70 -13.42 -6.56 -8.85
CA GLU A 70 -14.83 -6.95 -8.77
C GLU A 70 -15.65 -6.24 -9.88
N ALA A 71 -15.48 -4.94 -10.04
CA ALA A 71 -16.18 -4.16 -11.05
C ALA A 71 -15.82 -4.58 -12.48
N VAL A 72 -14.51 -4.77 -12.78
CA VAL A 72 -14.02 -5.16 -14.10
C VAL A 72 -14.47 -6.57 -14.46
N ARG A 73 -14.30 -7.55 -13.57
CA ARG A 73 -14.74 -8.93 -13.82
C ARG A 73 -16.24 -9.01 -14.06
N LYS A 74 -17.03 -8.29 -13.27
CA LYS A 74 -18.47 -8.29 -13.44
C LYS A 74 -18.91 -7.69 -14.78
N ARG A 75 -18.24 -6.63 -15.25
CA ARG A 75 -18.57 -5.93 -16.49
C ARG A 75 -18.08 -6.67 -17.74
N LEU A 76 -16.87 -7.22 -17.69
CA LEU A 76 -16.21 -7.86 -18.85
C LEU A 76 -16.32 -9.37 -18.85
N ALA A 77 -16.93 -9.97 -17.82
CA ALA A 77 -17.01 -11.42 -17.63
C ALA A 77 -15.63 -12.12 -17.64
N LEU A 78 -14.56 -11.41 -17.23
CA LEU A 78 -13.21 -11.95 -17.17
C LEU A 78 -13.04 -12.86 -15.94
N ASN A 79 -12.28 -13.93 -16.12
CA ASN A 79 -11.84 -14.73 -14.97
C ASN A 79 -10.60 -14.09 -14.30
N PRO A 80 -10.23 -14.49 -13.06
CA PRO A 80 -9.13 -13.88 -12.33
C PRO A 80 -7.76 -13.95 -13.02
N LYS A 81 -7.54 -14.90 -13.94
CA LYS A 81 -6.27 -15.06 -14.69
C LYS A 81 -6.20 -14.19 -15.96
N GLU A 82 -7.31 -13.61 -16.38
CA GLU A 82 -7.41 -12.82 -17.63
C GLU A 82 -7.28 -11.30 -17.39
N THR A 83 -6.67 -10.92 -16.28
CA THR A 83 -6.54 -9.51 -15.88
C THR A 83 -5.74 -8.64 -16.86
N ASN A 84 -4.80 -9.24 -17.59
CA ASN A 84 -4.02 -8.60 -18.64
C ASN A 84 -4.83 -8.27 -19.90
N LEU A 85 -6.00 -8.89 -20.08
CA LEU A 85 -6.88 -8.65 -21.23
C LEU A 85 -7.82 -7.45 -21.04
N ARG A 86 -7.78 -6.79 -19.88
CA ARG A 86 -8.62 -5.60 -19.63
C ARG A 86 -8.23 -4.45 -20.58
N PRO A 87 -9.22 -3.77 -21.18
CA PRO A 87 -8.98 -2.55 -21.96
C PRO A 87 -8.32 -1.43 -21.14
N ASP A 88 -7.57 -0.56 -21.79
CA ASP A 88 -6.90 0.59 -21.16
C ASP A 88 -7.89 1.56 -20.53
N GLU A 89 -9.09 1.67 -21.09
CA GLU A 89 -10.19 2.50 -20.60
C GLU A 89 -10.61 2.14 -19.17
N GLU A 90 -10.45 0.87 -18.78
CA GLU A 90 -10.78 0.41 -17.43
C GLU A 90 -9.82 1.00 -16.40
N ASP A 91 -8.52 1.02 -16.69
CA ASP A 91 -7.52 1.65 -15.83
C ASP A 91 -7.77 3.16 -15.73
N ILE A 92 -8.02 3.84 -16.85
CA ILE A 92 -8.31 5.28 -16.88
C ILE A 92 -9.58 5.62 -16.09
N LEU A 93 -10.63 4.81 -16.22
CA LEU A 93 -11.86 5.01 -15.47
C LEU A 93 -11.65 4.83 -13.97
N PHE A 94 -10.90 3.82 -13.58
CA PHE A 94 -10.57 3.56 -12.20
C PHE A 94 -9.74 4.68 -11.59
N ASP A 95 -8.73 5.18 -12.31
CA ASP A 95 -7.90 6.30 -11.83
C ASP A 95 -8.68 7.60 -11.67
N LYS A 96 -9.68 7.85 -12.52
CA LYS A 96 -10.62 8.96 -12.31
C LYS A 96 -11.42 8.80 -11.03
N GLN A 97 -11.85 7.58 -10.71
CA GLN A 97 -12.55 7.30 -9.45
C GLN A 97 -11.62 7.47 -8.25
N LEU A 98 -10.38 6.97 -8.33
CA LEU A 98 -9.37 7.17 -7.29
C LEU A 98 -9.07 8.67 -7.09
N THR A 99 -8.93 9.43 -8.15
CA THR A 99 -8.71 10.88 -8.08
C THR A 99 -9.88 11.57 -7.36
N ALA A 100 -11.11 11.19 -7.66
CA ALA A 100 -12.29 11.74 -6.98
C ALA A 100 -12.29 11.39 -5.48
N ILE A 101 -11.91 10.17 -5.09
CA ILE A 101 -11.74 9.75 -3.71
C ILE A 101 -10.66 10.60 -3.02
N LEU A 102 -9.48 10.72 -3.65
CA LEU A 102 -8.35 11.48 -3.13
C LEU A 102 -8.67 12.97 -2.92
N GLN A 103 -9.57 13.54 -3.72
CA GLN A 103 -9.98 14.94 -3.60
C GLN A 103 -11.04 15.19 -2.52
N ASN A 104 -11.96 14.24 -2.31
CA ASN A 104 -13.19 14.50 -1.55
C ASN A 104 -13.26 13.77 -0.20
N GLU A 105 -12.58 12.62 -0.04
CA GLU A 105 -12.67 11.81 1.18
C GLU A 105 -11.74 12.31 2.30
N ARG A 106 -12.06 11.88 3.53
CA ARG A 106 -11.28 12.13 4.73
C ARG A 106 -11.28 10.88 5.61
N GLU A 107 -10.33 10.82 6.55
CA GLU A 107 -10.19 9.70 7.49
C GLU A 107 -10.15 8.35 6.78
N LEU A 108 -9.33 8.31 5.72
CA LEU A 108 -9.27 7.18 4.79
C LEU A 108 -7.84 6.66 4.64
N ILE A 109 -7.70 5.34 4.70
CA ILE A 109 -6.54 4.59 4.21
C ILE A 109 -6.91 4.03 2.85
N LEU A 110 -6.26 4.52 1.80
CA LEU A 110 -6.45 4.04 0.43
C LEU A 110 -5.27 3.18 0.02
N GLU A 111 -5.52 1.90 -0.24
CA GLU A 111 -4.50 0.96 -0.68
C GLU A 111 -4.71 0.58 -2.14
N THR A 112 -3.77 0.95 -2.98
CA THR A 112 -3.62 0.44 -4.35
C THR A 112 -2.20 0.63 -4.84
N LYS A 113 -1.77 -0.12 -5.86
CA LYS A 113 -0.43 0.02 -6.45
C LYS A 113 -0.13 1.46 -6.87
N LEU A 114 -1.09 2.15 -7.50
CA LEU A 114 -0.92 3.51 -8.02
C LEU A 114 -1.38 4.62 -7.05
N ALA A 115 -1.81 4.29 -5.82
CA ALA A 115 -2.39 5.30 -4.92
C ALA A 115 -1.45 6.47 -4.63
N GLY A 116 -0.19 6.20 -4.33
CA GLY A 116 0.81 7.24 -4.09
C GLY A 116 1.18 8.02 -5.35
N PHE A 117 1.27 7.34 -6.49
CA PHE A 117 1.48 8.00 -7.78
C PHE A 117 0.32 8.94 -8.13
N ASN A 118 -0.93 8.48 -8.02
CA ASN A 118 -2.12 9.27 -8.32
C ASN A 118 -2.37 10.40 -7.31
N ALA A 119 -1.78 10.31 -6.12
CA ALA A 119 -1.91 11.33 -5.06
C ALA A 119 -0.91 12.49 -5.19
N GLN A 120 -0.04 12.48 -6.19
CA GLN A 120 0.94 13.54 -6.35
C GLN A 120 0.26 14.89 -6.57
N GLY A 121 0.71 15.92 -5.84
CA GLY A 121 0.15 17.27 -5.91
C GLY A 121 -1.21 17.45 -5.25
N VAL A 122 -1.76 16.42 -4.58
CA VAL A 122 -3.01 16.53 -3.81
C VAL A 122 -2.70 16.81 -2.35
N GLU A 123 -3.18 17.93 -1.82
CA GLU A 123 -2.94 18.35 -0.45
C GLU A 123 -3.62 17.45 0.60
N GLY A 124 -2.99 17.33 1.76
CA GLY A 124 -3.52 16.58 2.89
C GLY A 124 -3.44 15.07 2.72
N ILE A 125 -2.58 14.56 1.85
CA ILE A 125 -2.35 13.13 1.66
C ILE A 125 -0.94 12.77 2.07
N PHE A 126 -0.82 11.74 2.92
CA PHE A 126 0.45 11.15 3.28
C PHE A 126 0.65 9.85 2.50
N LYS A 127 1.74 9.77 1.74
CA LYS A 127 2.00 8.68 0.79
C LYS A 127 3.04 7.71 1.33
N ILE A 128 2.66 6.44 1.51
CA ILE A 128 3.53 5.37 2.00
C ILE A 128 3.79 4.36 0.89
N LEU A 129 5.05 4.01 0.70
CA LEU A 129 5.49 2.90 -0.12
C LEU A 129 5.99 1.76 0.77
N VAL A 130 5.42 0.57 0.58
CA VAL A 130 5.91 -0.65 1.23
C VAL A 130 6.77 -1.44 0.25
N ILE A 131 8.04 -1.63 0.61
CA ILE A 131 9.01 -2.37 -0.18
C ILE A 131 9.33 -3.72 0.48
N CYS A 132 9.93 -4.62 -0.28
CA CYS A 132 10.49 -5.87 0.21
C CYS A 132 11.90 -5.99 -0.38
N GLU A 133 12.82 -5.18 0.16
CA GLU A 133 14.20 -5.07 -0.31
C GLU A 133 15.17 -5.49 0.79
N ASP A 134 16.38 -5.89 0.39
CA ASP A 134 17.48 -6.11 1.33
C ASP A 134 18.17 -4.78 1.68
N GLU A 135 19.23 -4.86 2.51
CA GLU A 135 20.03 -3.70 2.92
C GLU A 135 20.76 -2.98 1.76
N HIS A 136 20.87 -3.64 0.61
CA HIS A 136 21.47 -3.10 -0.62
C HIS A 136 20.43 -2.54 -1.60
N GLY A 137 19.13 -2.62 -1.27
CA GLY A 137 18.04 -2.17 -2.12
C GLY A 137 17.62 -3.16 -3.19
N ASN A 138 18.04 -4.43 -3.09
CA ASN A 138 17.61 -5.47 -4.04
C ASN A 138 16.27 -6.04 -3.62
N ASP A 139 15.33 -6.14 -4.59
CA ASP A 139 14.02 -6.74 -4.35
C ASP A 139 14.13 -8.20 -3.91
N GLN A 140 13.50 -8.52 -2.80
CA GLN A 140 13.42 -9.87 -2.25
C GLN A 140 12.27 -10.65 -2.90
N THR A 141 12.36 -10.84 -4.21
CA THR A 141 11.32 -11.46 -5.04
C THR A 141 10.88 -12.83 -4.50
N GLN A 142 11.83 -13.67 -4.02
CA GLN A 142 11.48 -14.99 -3.49
C GLN A 142 10.63 -14.88 -2.22
N ILE A 143 10.93 -13.93 -1.33
CA ILE A 143 10.11 -13.68 -0.13
C ILE A 143 8.69 -13.27 -0.52
N ARG A 144 8.53 -12.47 -1.55
CA ARG A 144 7.20 -12.05 -2.04
C ARG A 144 6.41 -13.23 -2.62
N ILE A 145 7.08 -14.11 -3.38
CA ILE A 145 6.49 -15.35 -3.91
C ILE A 145 6.02 -16.25 -2.76
N ASP A 146 6.89 -16.49 -1.77
CA ASP A 146 6.58 -17.37 -0.63
C ASP A 146 5.42 -16.81 0.20
N ARG A 147 5.39 -15.49 0.43
CA ARG A 147 4.27 -14.82 1.13
C ARG A 147 2.95 -15.02 0.37
N LEU A 148 2.96 -14.87 -0.94
CA LEU A 148 1.76 -15.00 -1.76
C LEU A 148 1.26 -16.45 -1.80
N ALA A 149 2.15 -17.42 -2.01
CA ALA A 149 1.81 -18.84 -1.99
C ALA A 149 1.18 -19.26 -0.65
N ASN A 150 1.77 -18.81 0.47
CA ASN A 150 1.27 -19.12 1.81
C ASN A 150 -0.08 -18.44 2.12
N ARG A 151 -0.26 -17.19 1.70
CA ARG A 151 -1.49 -16.42 1.96
C ARG A 151 -2.70 -17.00 1.23
N ASP A 152 -2.52 -17.31 -0.05
CA ASP A 152 -3.63 -17.66 -0.93
C ASP A 152 -3.77 -19.18 -1.11
N HIS A 153 -2.93 -19.98 -0.42
CA HIS A 153 -2.85 -21.44 -0.57
C HIS A 153 -2.65 -21.86 -2.04
N ASN A 154 -2.00 -21.01 -2.82
CA ASN A 154 -1.69 -21.23 -4.21
C ASN A 154 -0.43 -22.10 -4.37
N SER A 155 -0.27 -22.69 -5.56
CA SER A 155 1.01 -23.32 -5.90
C SER A 155 2.11 -22.25 -5.98
N VAL A 156 3.36 -22.64 -5.71
CA VAL A 156 4.52 -21.75 -5.90
C VAL A 156 4.61 -21.26 -7.35
N HIS A 157 4.16 -22.07 -8.31
CA HIS A 157 4.10 -21.68 -9.72
C HIS A 157 3.13 -20.53 -9.95
N ASP A 158 1.89 -20.62 -9.45
CA ASP A 158 0.89 -19.56 -9.61
C ASP A 158 1.33 -18.27 -8.90
N ALA A 159 1.92 -18.39 -7.70
CA ALA A 159 2.45 -17.25 -6.97
C ALA A 159 3.60 -16.57 -7.73
N LYS A 160 4.47 -17.35 -8.38
CA LYS A 160 5.55 -16.84 -9.22
C LYS A 160 5.02 -16.10 -10.45
N GLU A 161 4.03 -16.65 -11.12
CA GLU A 161 3.35 -16.03 -12.27
C GLU A 161 2.75 -14.67 -11.86
N GLU A 162 2.05 -14.62 -10.73
CA GLU A 162 1.44 -13.40 -10.21
C GLU A 162 2.50 -12.33 -9.87
N VAL A 163 3.59 -12.72 -9.20
CA VAL A 163 4.62 -11.77 -8.77
C VAL A 163 5.48 -11.28 -9.93
N LEU A 164 5.75 -12.10 -10.93
CA LEU A 164 6.66 -11.74 -12.03
C LEU A 164 5.91 -11.28 -13.26
N GLU A 165 5.03 -12.12 -13.80
CA GLU A 165 4.40 -11.86 -15.10
C GLU A 165 3.30 -10.80 -14.99
N ARG A 166 2.42 -10.91 -13.99
CA ARG A 166 1.36 -9.91 -13.81
C ARG A 166 1.94 -8.56 -13.46
N GLU A 167 2.94 -8.50 -12.55
CA GLU A 167 3.57 -7.23 -12.20
C GLU A 167 4.24 -6.56 -13.40
N LYS A 168 4.94 -7.36 -14.23
CA LYS A 168 5.54 -6.87 -15.47
C LYS A 168 4.48 -6.35 -16.44
N ASN A 169 3.41 -7.11 -16.68
CA ASN A 169 2.33 -6.70 -17.59
C ASN A 169 1.63 -5.43 -17.11
N ASP A 170 1.36 -5.30 -15.81
CA ASP A 170 0.80 -4.07 -15.23
C ASP A 170 1.76 -2.88 -15.45
N LEU A 171 3.06 -3.08 -15.21
CA LEU A 171 4.06 -2.03 -15.35
C LEU A 171 4.21 -1.58 -16.80
N ASP A 172 4.29 -2.51 -17.76
CA ASP A 172 4.40 -2.18 -19.19
C ASP A 172 3.15 -1.42 -19.68
N LYS A 173 1.97 -1.81 -19.21
CA LYS A 173 0.71 -1.11 -19.50
C LYS A 173 0.71 0.31 -18.94
N TRP A 174 1.12 0.49 -17.69
CA TRP A 174 1.13 1.81 -17.05
C TRP A 174 2.22 2.73 -17.58
N ARG A 175 3.36 2.20 -18.02
CA ARG A 175 4.36 2.98 -18.77
C ARG A 175 3.78 3.60 -20.02
N LYS A 176 3.00 2.82 -20.78
CA LYS A 176 2.29 3.31 -21.96
C LYS A 176 1.27 4.38 -21.61
N LEU A 177 0.47 4.17 -20.54
CA LEU A 177 -0.61 5.08 -20.17
C LEU A 177 -0.14 6.38 -19.52
N TYR A 178 0.91 6.32 -18.67
CA TYR A 178 1.26 7.43 -17.76
C TYR A 178 2.68 7.97 -17.93
N ALA A 179 3.56 7.27 -18.62
CA ALA A 179 4.98 7.59 -18.68
C ALA A 179 5.56 7.68 -20.09
N HIS A 180 4.73 7.83 -21.13
CA HIS A 180 5.18 7.93 -22.52
C HIS A 180 6.16 6.81 -22.92
N GLU A 181 5.89 5.58 -22.42
CA GLU A 181 6.71 4.37 -22.66
C GLU A 181 8.13 4.44 -22.07
N ASP A 182 8.40 5.34 -21.10
CA ASP A 182 9.70 5.39 -20.42
C ASP A 182 10.00 4.04 -19.73
N PRO A 183 11.04 3.30 -20.17
CA PRO A 183 11.37 1.99 -19.59
C PRO A 183 11.86 2.07 -18.15
N ASN A 184 12.31 3.24 -17.70
CA ASN A 184 12.83 3.46 -16.35
C ASN A 184 11.72 3.84 -15.36
N TRP A 185 10.56 4.26 -15.85
CA TRP A 185 9.45 4.64 -14.97
C TRP A 185 8.91 3.43 -14.20
N THR A 186 8.70 3.62 -12.92
CA THR A 186 7.99 2.67 -12.06
C THR A 186 7.04 3.39 -11.12
N TYR A 187 5.88 2.81 -10.83
CA TYR A 187 4.93 3.37 -9.87
C TYR A 187 5.46 3.33 -8.42
N TYR A 188 6.49 2.54 -8.16
CA TYR A 188 7.16 2.41 -6.88
C TYR A 188 8.48 3.20 -6.81
N ASP A 189 8.66 4.21 -7.65
CA ASP A 189 9.76 5.16 -7.49
C ASP A 189 9.60 5.86 -6.13
N LYS A 190 10.64 5.73 -5.30
CA LYS A 190 10.65 6.24 -3.92
C LYS A 190 10.40 7.75 -3.83
N THR A 191 10.67 8.48 -4.91
CA THR A 191 10.47 9.94 -4.96
C THR A 191 9.00 10.37 -4.96
N TYR A 192 8.07 9.47 -5.25
CA TYR A 192 6.63 9.75 -5.19
C TYR A 192 6.04 9.67 -3.78
N TYR A 193 6.82 9.24 -2.79
CA TYR A 193 6.32 8.87 -1.47
C TYR A 193 6.96 9.70 -0.36
N ASP A 194 6.19 9.97 0.68
CA ASP A 194 6.63 10.70 1.87
C ASP A 194 7.32 9.77 2.87
N LEU A 195 7.01 8.46 2.83
CA LEU A 195 7.60 7.44 3.66
C LEU A 195 7.78 6.14 2.85
N VAL A 196 8.95 5.52 3.00
CA VAL A 196 9.28 4.20 2.44
C VAL A 196 9.62 3.25 3.60
N ILE A 197 8.98 2.07 3.63
CA ILE A 197 9.10 1.07 4.69
C ILE A 197 9.51 -0.27 4.10
#